data_04234b2c8f454bf8d52bfa93a522820e
#
_entry.id   04234b2c8f454bf8d52bfa93a522820e
#
_cell.length_a   1.000
_cell.length_b   1.000
_cell.length_c   1.000
_cell.angle_alpha   90.00
_cell.angle_beta   90.00
_cell.angle_gamma   90.00
#
_symmetry.space_group_name_H-M   'P 1'
#
loop_
_entity.id
_entity.type
_entity.pdbx_description
1 polymer ?
#
loop_
_entity_poly.entity_id
_entity_poly.type
_entity_poly.pdbx_seq_one_letter_code
_entity_poly.pdbx_strand_id
1 'polypeptide(L)'
;MAAAAKPAKPAYELSGWERFKKDVVRDKWLYLLILPGMLFMLIFRYIPIFGNVIAFMDFNPYNMWNSTWVGFDQFIKLFNKPAFMQTFYNTLYISILKMVCGFPIPIILALMMNEMRNMKFKKVAQTLLYLPHFISWVVMAGLIMNFLDPSTGLVTALLKSITGKDLQVLTDKALFVPMLIITDIYKTMGWGTIIYFAALSGVDPQLYEAAEIDLSLIHISEPTRLGMIS
;
A
#
# COMPACT_ATOMS: atom_id res chain seq x y z
N MET A 1 -16.01 -66.79 -4.26
CA MET A 1 -15.25 -66.35 -3.10
C MET A 1 -14.90 -64.85 -3.30
N ALA A 2 -15.63 -63.93 -2.70
CA ALA A 2 -15.36 -62.52 -2.75
C ALA A 2 -14.20 -62.19 -1.79
N ALA A 3 -13.11 -61.62 -2.33
CA ALA A 3 -11.97 -61.21 -1.50
C ALA A 3 -12.42 -60.07 -0.58
N ALA A 4 -12.37 -60.27 0.72
CA ALA A 4 -12.68 -59.26 1.74
C ALA A 4 -11.70 -58.08 1.58
N ALA A 5 -12.25 -56.91 1.30
CA ALA A 5 -11.47 -55.65 1.24
C ALA A 5 -10.83 -55.41 2.61
N LYS A 6 -9.49 -55.21 2.63
CA LYS A 6 -8.77 -54.84 3.86
C LYS A 6 -9.36 -53.56 4.44
N PRO A 7 -9.64 -53.53 5.77
CA PRO A 7 -10.15 -52.36 6.43
C PRO A 7 -9.17 -51.16 6.23
N ALA A 8 -9.69 -50.01 5.89
CA ALA A 8 -8.89 -48.77 5.72
C ALA A 8 -8.24 -48.41 7.07
N LYS A 9 -6.91 -48.18 7.08
CA LYS A 9 -6.18 -47.76 8.28
C LYS A 9 -6.77 -46.42 8.81
N PRO A 10 -6.95 -46.30 10.15
CA PRO A 10 -7.41 -45.07 10.75
C PRO A 10 -6.42 -43.90 10.46
N ALA A 11 -6.94 -42.66 10.38
CA ALA A 11 -6.16 -41.49 9.92
C ALA A 11 -4.89 -41.20 10.75
N TYR A 12 -4.82 -41.65 12.01
CA TYR A 12 -3.64 -41.47 12.88
C TYR A 12 -2.48 -42.42 12.57
N GLU A 13 -2.75 -43.52 11.84
CA GLU A 13 -1.73 -44.51 11.48
C GLU A 13 -1.12 -44.25 10.09
N LEU A 14 -1.63 -43.27 9.35
CA LEU A 14 -1.10 -42.95 8.02
C LEU A 14 0.21 -42.17 8.13
N SER A 15 1.22 -42.54 7.35
CA SER A 15 2.44 -41.72 7.20
C SER A 15 2.09 -40.34 6.63
N GLY A 16 2.93 -39.34 6.86
CA GLY A 16 2.70 -37.98 6.33
C GLY A 16 2.47 -37.99 4.82
N TRP A 17 3.15 -38.86 4.08
CA TRP A 17 2.99 -39.01 2.63
C TRP A 17 1.66 -39.66 2.23
N GLU A 18 1.19 -40.62 2.97
CA GLU A 18 -0.12 -41.25 2.72
C GLU A 18 -1.28 -40.32 3.03
N ARG A 19 -1.15 -39.47 4.07
CA ARG A 19 -2.11 -38.39 4.37
C ARG A 19 -2.15 -37.39 3.23
N PHE A 20 -1.00 -36.90 2.79
CA PHE A 20 -0.90 -35.94 1.68
C PHE A 20 -1.57 -36.48 0.41
N LYS A 21 -1.26 -37.71 0.00
CA LYS A 21 -1.92 -38.35 -1.16
C LYS A 21 -3.44 -38.43 -1.00
N LYS A 22 -3.91 -38.82 0.19
CA LYS A 22 -5.34 -38.95 0.48
C LYS A 22 -6.04 -37.56 0.38
N ASP A 23 -5.42 -36.53 0.94
CA ASP A 23 -5.96 -35.19 0.90
C ASP A 23 -5.96 -34.60 -0.52
N VAL A 24 -4.89 -34.81 -1.30
CA VAL A 24 -4.84 -34.42 -2.71
C VAL A 24 -5.93 -35.09 -3.54
N VAL A 25 -6.16 -36.38 -3.34
CA VAL A 25 -7.21 -37.13 -4.08
C VAL A 25 -8.61 -36.67 -3.66
N ARG A 26 -8.81 -36.41 -2.35
CA ARG A 26 -10.08 -35.93 -1.81
C ARG A 26 -10.41 -34.53 -2.40
N ASP A 27 -9.43 -33.66 -2.39
CA ASP A 27 -9.61 -32.23 -2.72
C ASP A 27 -9.15 -31.89 -4.16
N LYS A 28 -9.06 -32.91 -5.04
CA LYS A 28 -8.55 -32.78 -6.43
C LYS A 28 -9.20 -31.66 -7.24
N TRP A 29 -10.47 -31.41 -7.01
CA TRP A 29 -11.20 -30.35 -7.71
C TRP A 29 -10.79 -28.96 -7.26
N LEU A 30 -10.42 -28.78 -5.99
CA LEU A 30 -9.86 -27.53 -5.48
C LEU A 30 -8.48 -27.27 -6.09
N TYR A 31 -7.62 -28.29 -6.16
CA TYR A 31 -6.31 -28.17 -6.82
C TYR A 31 -6.45 -27.86 -8.32
N LEU A 32 -7.40 -28.51 -9.00
CA LEU A 32 -7.67 -28.22 -10.41
C LEU A 32 -8.14 -26.78 -10.62
N LEU A 33 -8.95 -26.23 -9.71
CA LEU A 33 -9.41 -24.84 -9.75
C LEU A 33 -8.27 -23.84 -9.54
N ILE A 34 -7.33 -24.14 -8.65
CA ILE A 34 -6.19 -23.27 -8.32
C ILE A 34 -5.09 -23.39 -9.40
N LEU A 35 -4.98 -24.52 -10.08
CA LEU A 35 -3.90 -24.83 -11.02
C LEU A 35 -3.69 -23.78 -12.11
N PRO A 36 -4.72 -23.23 -12.79
CA PRO A 36 -4.52 -22.18 -13.79
C PRO A 36 -3.85 -20.93 -13.21
N GLY A 37 -4.27 -20.51 -12.00
CA GLY A 37 -3.68 -19.37 -11.29
C GLY A 37 -2.23 -19.63 -10.88
N MET A 38 -1.94 -20.84 -10.38
CA MET A 38 -0.57 -21.24 -10.03
C MET A 38 0.34 -21.28 -11.26
N LEU A 39 -0.13 -21.85 -12.38
CA LEU A 39 0.63 -21.86 -13.65
C LEU A 39 0.89 -20.44 -14.15
N PHE A 40 -0.12 -19.57 -14.11
CA PHE A 40 0.07 -18.16 -14.45
C PHE A 40 1.15 -17.50 -13.60
N MET A 41 1.09 -17.67 -12.28
CA MET A 41 2.10 -17.14 -11.36
C MET A 41 3.49 -17.71 -11.65
N LEU A 42 3.59 -19.01 -11.87
CA LEU A 42 4.86 -19.69 -12.16
C LEU A 42 5.48 -19.16 -13.45
N ILE A 43 4.71 -19.08 -14.52
CA ILE A 43 5.20 -18.66 -15.84
C ILE A 43 5.55 -17.17 -15.85
N PHE A 44 4.66 -16.30 -15.33
CA PHE A 44 4.80 -14.85 -15.50
C PHE A 44 5.47 -14.15 -14.32
N ARG A 45 5.59 -14.82 -13.15
CA ARG A 45 6.21 -14.23 -11.96
C ARG A 45 7.51 -14.93 -11.56
N TYR A 46 7.52 -16.26 -11.52
CA TYR A 46 8.67 -17.01 -11.03
C TYR A 46 9.73 -17.28 -12.11
N ILE A 47 9.33 -17.69 -13.31
CA ILE A 47 10.30 -17.92 -14.41
C ILE A 47 11.12 -16.65 -14.73
N PRO A 48 10.55 -15.43 -14.83
CA PRO A 48 11.35 -14.23 -15.09
C PRO A 48 12.35 -13.87 -13.99
N ILE A 49 12.19 -14.39 -12.76
CA ILE A 49 13.18 -14.19 -11.68
C ILE A 49 14.56 -14.77 -12.09
N PHE A 50 14.58 -15.89 -12.82
CA PHE A 50 15.82 -16.45 -13.35
C PHE A 50 16.48 -15.53 -14.36
N GLY A 51 15.73 -14.66 -15.03
CA GLY A 51 16.27 -13.62 -15.91
C GLY A 51 17.16 -12.61 -15.19
N ASN A 52 17.08 -12.48 -13.85
CA ASN A 52 17.97 -11.60 -13.07
C ASN A 52 19.45 -12.04 -13.16
N VAL A 53 19.73 -13.28 -13.60
CA VAL A 53 21.09 -13.76 -13.89
C VAL A 53 21.79 -12.87 -14.93
N ILE A 54 21.03 -12.25 -15.83
CA ILE A 54 21.54 -11.31 -16.84
C ILE A 54 22.29 -10.12 -16.19
N ALA A 55 21.92 -9.73 -14.97
CA ALA A 55 22.60 -8.65 -14.25
C ALA A 55 24.07 -8.95 -13.92
N PHE A 56 24.49 -10.23 -13.96
CA PHE A 56 25.85 -10.68 -13.71
C PHE A 56 26.62 -10.98 -15.01
N MET A 57 26.01 -10.71 -16.16
CA MET A 57 26.57 -11.00 -17.48
C MET A 57 26.73 -9.71 -18.29
N ASP A 58 27.66 -9.71 -19.20
CA ASP A 58 27.70 -8.71 -20.29
C ASP A 58 26.76 -9.20 -21.39
N PHE A 59 25.47 -8.82 -21.19
CA PHE A 59 24.36 -9.36 -21.97
C PHE A 59 24.29 -8.76 -23.35
N ASN A 60 24.39 -9.62 -24.39
CA ASN A 60 24.16 -9.24 -25.77
C ASN A 60 22.75 -9.67 -26.23
N PRO A 61 21.83 -8.73 -26.44
CA PRO A 61 20.45 -9.05 -26.85
C PRO A 61 20.37 -9.77 -28.21
N TYR A 62 21.36 -9.56 -29.10
CA TYR A 62 21.40 -10.18 -30.44
C TYR A 62 21.97 -11.59 -30.43
N ASN A 63 22.78 -11.93 -29.41
CA ASN A 63 23.38 -13.25 -29.28
C ASN A 63 23.52 -13.65 -27.80
N MET A 64 22.42 -14.16 -27.23
CA MET A 64 22.35 -14.53 -25.81
C MET A 64 23.40 -15.57 -25.40
N TRP A 65 23.79 -16.45 -26.33
CA TRP A 65 24.78 -17.52 -26.11
C TRP A 65 26.23 -17.02 -26.01
N ASN A 66 26.52 -15.83 -26.53
CA ASN A 66 27.84 -15.18 -26.44
C ASN A 66 27.94 -14.19 -25.28
N SER A 67 26.94 -14.17 -24.37
CA SER A 67 27.01 -13.33 -23.20
C SER A 67 28.07 -13.85 -22.21
N THR A 68 29.02 -13.02 -21.86
CA THR A 68 30.10 -13.39 -20.94
C THR A 68 29.73 -13.11 -19.50
N TRP A 69 30.12 -13.99 -18.59
CA TRP A 69 29.89 -13.78 -17.17
C TRP A 69 30.91 -12.76 -16.63
N VAL A 70 30.41 -11.63 -16.11
CA VAL A 70 31.23 -10.51 -15.59
C VAL A 70 31.06 -10.30 -14.08
N GLY A 71 30.31 -11.17 -13.42
CA GLY A 71 30.11 -11.08 -11.98
C GLY A 71 29.47 -9.75 -11.56
N PHE A 72 30.05 -9.03 -10.62
CA PHE A 72 29.52 -7.76 -10.08
C PHE A 72 29.92 -6.52 -10.87
N ASP A 73 30.62 -6.64 -11.99
CA ASP A 73 31.08 -5.50 -12.77
C ASP A 73 29.98 -4.54 -13.19
N GLN A 74 28.80 -5.07 -13.57
CA GLN A 74 27.65 -4.24 -13.94
C GLN A 74 27.13 -3.43 -12.74
N PHE A 75 27.16 -4.02 -11.55
CA PHE A 75 26.77 -3.31 -10.32
C PHE A 75 27.78 -2.23 -9.98
N ILE A 76 29.07 -2.51 -10.06
CA ILE A 76 30.14 -1.52 -9.83
C ILE A 76 30.00 -0.34 -10.80
N LYS A 77 29.80 -0.62 -12.10
CA LYS A 77 29.54 0.41 -13.09
C LYS A 77 28.28 1.23 -12.79
N LEU A 78 27.21 0.59 -12.30
CA LEU A 78 25.96 1.24 -11.95
C LEU A 78 26.13 2.18 -10.75
N PHE A 79 26.73 1.71 -9.65
CA PHE A 79 26.96 2.52 -8.45
C PHE A 79 27.93 3.67 -8.67
N ASN A 80 28.86 3.55 -9.63
CA ASN A 80 29.77 4.64 -10.00
C ASN A 80 29.13 5.70 -10.91
N LYS A 81 27.89 5.47 -11.39
CA LYS A 81 27.15 6.49 -12.18
C LYS A 81 26.50 7.53 -11.27
N PRO A 82 26.88 8.81 -11.34
CA PRO A 82 26.27 9.86 -10.50
C PRO A 82 24.75 9.96 -10.66
N ALA A 83 24.25 9.75 -11.88
CA ALA A 83 22.81 9.75 -12.16
C ALA A 83 22.06 8.63 -11.42
N PHE A 84 22.67 7.45 -11.25
CA PHE A 84 22.06 6.36 -10.49
C PHE A 84 21.96 6.71 -9.01
N MET A 85 23.04 7.20 -8.42
CA MET A 85 23.05 7.59 -7.01
C MET A 85 22.06 8.70 -6.73
N GLN A 86 21.97 9.70 -7.59
CA GLN A 86 20.98 10.77 -7.47
C GLN A 86 19.54 10.21 -7.53
N THR A 87 19.26 9.33 -8.49
CA THR A 87 17.94 8.70 -8.62
C THR A 87 17.61 7.84 -7.39
N PHE A 88 18.57 7.10 -6.89
CA PHE A 88 18.41 6.26 -5.69
C PHE A 88 18.05 7.11 -4.46
N TYR A 89 18.81 8.19 -4.21
CA TYR A 89 18.50 9.11 -3.09
C TYR A 89 17.17 9.80 -3.27
N ASN A 90 16.83 10.27 -4.47
CA ASN A 90 15.53 10.88 -4.75
C ASN A 90 14.37 9.90 -4.49
N THR A 91 14.54 8.64 -4.90
CA THR A 91 13.52 7.61 -4.68
C THR A 91 13.32 7.34 -3.19
N LEU A 92 14.40 7.18 -2.42
CA LEU A 92 14.31 7.01 -0.97
C LEU A 92 13.67 8.23 -0.29
N TYR A 93 14.13 9.42 -0.61
CA TYR A 93 13.62 10.67 -0.07
C TYR A 93 12.13 10.84 -0.31
N ILE A 94 11.69 10.70 -1.56
CA ILE A 94 10.26 10.82 -1.92
C ILE A 94 9.44 9.72 -1.24
N SER A 95 9.94 8.47 -1.21
CA SER A 95 9.22 7.35 -0.59
C SER A 95 9.04 7.52 0.92
N ILE A 96 10.08 7.98 1.61
CA ILE A 96 10.02 8.25 3.06
C ILE A 96 9.04 9.39 3.33
N LEU A 97 9.10 10.48 2.56
CA LEU A 97 8.17 11.60 2.73
C LEU A 97 6.73 11.20 2.45
N LYS A 98 6.47 10.41 1.40
CA LYS A 98 5.14 9.87 1.11
C LYS A 98 4.63 9.01 2.25
N MET A 99 5.48 8.16 2.83
CA MET A 99 5.11 7.32 3.96
C MET A 99 4.80 8.16 5.21
N VAL A 100 5.69 9.08 5.58
CA VAL A 100 5.54 9.90 6.80
C VAL A 100 4.34 10.85 6.69
N CYS A 101 4.16 11.51 5.55
CA CYS A 101 3.06 12.45 5.36
C CYS A 101 1.73 11.74 5.02
N GLY A 102 1.79 10.63 4.28
CA GLY A 102 0.61 9.91 3.82
C GLY A 102 -0.02 8.99 4.88
N PHE A 103 0.77 8.41 5.77
CA PHE A 103 0.29 7.47 6.78
C PHE A 103 -0.70 8.07 7.80
N PRO A 104 -0.47 9.27 8.40
CA PRO A 104 -1.39 9.82 9.39
C PRO A 104 -2.74 10.25 8.83
N ILE A 105 -2.79 10.69 7.57
CA ILE A 105 -3.97 11.33 6.99
C ILE A 105 -5.17 10.40 6.92
N PRO A 106 -5.07 9.16 6.40
CA PRO A 106 -6.18 8.21 6.41
C PRO A 106 -6.68 7.87 7.82
N ILE A 107 -5.80 7.83 8.82
CA ILE A 107 -6.16 7.55 10.20
C ILE A 107 -7.00 8.71 10.76
N ILE A 108 -6.52 9.95 10.58
CA ILE A 108 -7.23 11.14 11.02
C ILE A 108 -8.61 11.21 10.35
N LEU A 109 -8.68 10.96 9.05
CA LEU A 109 -9.95 10.96 8.31
C LEU A 109 -10.89 9.86 8.80
N ALA A 110 -10.38 8.66 9.12
CA ALA A 110 -11.19 7.58 9.65
C ALA A 110 -11.78 7.93 11.02
N LEU A 111 -10.98 8.52 11.91
CA LEU A 111 -11.45 9.01 13.21
C LEU A 111 -12.49 10.10 13.05
N MET A 112 -12.24 11.11 12.22
CA MET A 112 -13.21 12.17 11.94
C MET A 112 -14.52 11.60 11.39
N MET A 113 -14.46 10.62 10.50
CA MET A 113 -15.64 9.97 9.95
C MET A 113 -16.36 9.12 10.98
N ASN A 114 -15.66 8.52 11.93
CA ASN A 114 -16.28 7.75 13.01
C ASN A 114 -17.14 8.65 13.91
N GLU A 115 -16.67 9.85 14.22
CA GLU A 115 -17.36 10.85 15.05
C GLU A 115 -18.53 11.55 14.33
N MET A 116 -18.66 11.40 13.02
CA MET A 116 -19.74 12.05 12.26
C MET A 116 -21.12 11.48 12.62
N ARG A 117 -21.98 12.29 13.25
CA ARG A 117 -23.36 11.93 13.62
C ARG A 117 -24.32 11.94 12.45
N ASN A 118 -24.15 12.87 11.49
CA ASN A 118 -25.05 12.99 10.34
C ASN A 118 -24.69 11.95 9.26
N MET A 119 -25.51 10.91 9.16
CA MET A 119 -25.30 9.80 8.22
C MET A 119 -25.34 10.21 6.75
N LYS A 120 -26.11 11.24 6.37
CA LYS A 120 -26.16 11.74 4.99
C LYS A 120 -24.85 12.43 4.63
N PHE A 121 -24.38 13.31 5.51
CA PHE A 121 -23.11 14.01 5.32
C PHE A 121 -21.93 13.01 5.30
N LYS A 122 -21.93 12.03 6.19
CA LYS A 122 -20.93 10.94 6.21
C LYS A 122 -20.84 10.22 4.88
N LYS A 123 -21.98 9.81 4.29
CA LYS A 123 -22.01 9.12 2.98
C LYS A 123 -21.48 10.01 1.85
N VAL A 124 -21.84 11.29 1.82
CA VAL A 124 -21.34 12.23 0.82
C VAL A 124 -19.83 12.42 0.96
N ALA A 125 -19.33 12.63 2.18
CA ALA A 125 -17.91 12.77 2.45
C ALA A 125 -17.12 11.50 2.02
N GLN A 126 -17.63 10.31 2.34
CA GLN A 126 -17.06 9.04 1.90
C GLN A 126 -16.95 8.97 0.37
N THR A 127 -18.03 9.28 -0.34
CA THR A 127 -18.05 9.23 -1.79
C THR A 127 -17.02 10.19 -2.40
N LEU A 128 -16.94 11.42 -1.89
CA LEU A 128 -16.00 12.43 -2.38
C LEU A 128 -14.53 12.05 -2.08
N LEU A 129 -14.26 11.47 -0.92
CA LEU A 129 -12.91 11.01 -0.54
C LEU A 129 -12.45 9.80 -1.36
N TYR A 130 -13.39 8.92 -1.75
CA TYR A 130 -13.05 7.69 -2.47
C TYR A 130 -12.90 7.92 -3.98
N LEU A 131 -13.59 8.92 -4.52
CA LEU A 131 -13.62 9.20 -5.96
C LEU A 131 -12.23 9.35 -6.61
N PRO A 132 -11.25 10.07 -6.02
CA PRO A 132 -9.93 10.25 -6.62
C PRO A 132 -9.16 8.94 -6.81
N HIS A 133 -9.42 7.94 -5.96
CA HIS A 133 -8.75 6.63 -6.05
C HIS A 133 -9.04 5.91 -7.37
N PHE A 134 -10.25 6.04 -7.90
CA PHE A 134 -10.68 5.37 -9.14
C PHE A 134 -10.16 6.03 -10.41
N ILE A 135 -9.64 7.25 -10.32
CA ILE A 135 -9.01 7.95 -11.45
C ILE A 135 -7.66 7.29 -11.75
N SER A 136 -7.38 6.96 -13.01
CA SER A 136 -6.06 6.43 -13.37
C SER A 136 -4.96 7.47 -13.12
N TRP A 137 -3.72 7.02 -12.86
CA TRP A 137 -2.59 7.95 -12.70
C TRP A 137 -2.30 8.79 -13.95
N VAL A 138 -2.57 8.24 -15.14
CA VAL A 138 -2.40 8.97 -16.41
C VAL A 138 -3.37 10.16 -16.49
N VAL A 139 -4.63 9.93 -16.16
CA VAL A 139 -5.66 10.99 -16.15
C VAL A 139 -5.36 12.01 -15.05
N MET A 140 -4.97 11.54 -13.84
CA MET A 140 -4.59 12.40 -12.73
C MET A 140 -3.40 13.31 -13.10
N ALA A 141 -2.37 12.74 -13.73
CA ALA A 141 -1.22 13.52 -14.21
C ALA A 141 -1.64 14.59 -15.24
N GLY A 142 -2.51 14.22 -16.19
CA GLY A 142 -3.06 15.19 -17.15
C GLY A 142 -3.83 16.32 -16.49
N LEU A 143 -4.65 16.02 -15.49
CA LEU A 143 -5.37 17.06 -14.71
C LEU A 143 -4.39 17.99 -13.96
N ILE A 144 -3.37 17.41 -13.32
CA ILE A 144 -2.36 18.19 -12.59
C ILE A 144 -1.59 19.10 -13.54
N MET A 145 -1.16 18.57 -14.69
CA MET A 145 -0.47 19.37 -15.71
C MET A 145 -1.33 20.54 -16.20
N ASN A 146 -2.62 20.30 -16.45
CA ASN A 146 -3.54 21.38 -16.86
C ASN A 146 -3.78 22.41 -15.74
N PHE A 147 -3.97 21.97 -14.49
CA PHE A 147 -4.21 22.90 -13.39
C PHE A 147 -2.97 23.70 -12.99
N LEU A 148 -1.78 23.14 -13.17
CA LEU A 148 -0.49 23.76 -12.86
C LEU A 148 0.22 24.35 -14.08
N ASP A 149 -0.45 24.39 -15.24
CA ASP A 149 0.11 25.04 -16.43
C ASP A 149 0.52 26.48 -16.12
N PRO A 150 1.75 26.90 -16.48
CA PRO A 150 2.24 28.26 -16.17
C PRO A 150 1.42 29.38 -16.77
N SER A 151 0.77 29.13 -17.92
CA SER A 151 0.05 30.17 -18.69
C SER A 151 -1.46 30.14 -18.46
N THR A 152 -2.06 28.97 -18.35
CA THR A 152 -3.52 28.77 -18.34
C THR A 152 -4.05 28.07 -17.10
N GLY A 153 -3.16 27.58 -16.22
CA GLY A 153 -3.52 26.77 -15.06
C GLY A 153 -4.25 27.56 -13.97
N LEU A 154 -5.42 27.06 -13.57
CA LEU A 154 -6.21 27.68 -12.49
C LEU A 154 -5.45 27.75 -11.17
N VAL A 155 -4.73 26.68 -10.80
CA VAL A 155 -3.97 26.63 -9.54
C VAL A 155 -2.78 27.59 -9.62
N THR A 156 -2.11 27.68 -10.76
CA THR A 156 -1.02 28.65 -10.98
C THR A 156 -1.52 30.09 -10.86
N ALA A 157 -2.67 30.41 -11.45
CA ALA A 157 -3.30 31.71 -11.33
C ALA A 157 -3.65 32.06 -9.88
N LEU A 158 -4.22 31.11 -9.12
CA LEU A 158 -4.51 31.30 -7.70
C LEU A 158 -3.25 31.49 -6.86
N LEU A 159 -2.22 30.67 -7.08
CA LEU A 159 -0.94 30.83 -6.38
C LEU A 159 -0.30 32.17 -6.67
N LYS A 160 -0.35 32.65 -7.92
CA LYS A 160 0.13 33.99 -8.33
C LYS A 160 -0.63 35.11 -7.63
N SER A 161 -1.95 34.99 -7.51
CA SER A 161 -2.78 35.99 -6.83
C SER A 161 -2.50 36.10 -5.34
N ILE A 162 -2.17 34.98 -4.69
CA ILE A 162 -1.89 34.91 -3.24
C ILE A 162 -0.43 35.31 -2.92
N THR A 163 0.52 34.81 -3.72
CA THR A 163 1.95 34.97 -3.42
C THR A 163 2.60 36.16 -4.13
N GLY A 164 1.93 36.71 -5.15
CA GLY A 164 2.49 37.76 -6.04
C GLY A 164 3.63 37.25 -6.95
N LYS A 165 3.93 35.94 -6.97
CA LYS A 165 5.05 35.35 -7.72
C LYS A 165 4.55 34.38 -8.78
N ASP A 166 5.25 34.32 -9.91
CA ASP A 166 5.05 33.29 -10.92
C ASP A 166 5.74 31.97 -10.49
N LEU A 167 5.00 31.12 -9.77
CA LEU A 167 5.50 29.86 -9.29
C LEU A 167 5.35 28.77 -10.38
N GLN A 168 6.47 28.24 -10.84
CA GLN A 168 6.49 27.15 -11.80
C GLN A 168 6.59 25.79 -11.09
N VAL A 169 5.47 25.34 -10.52
CA VAL A 169 5.42 24.16 -9.63
C VAL A 169 5.94 22.89 -10.30
N LEU A 170 5.74 22.74 -11.61
CA LEU A 170 6.14 21.52 -12.35
C LEU A 170 7.64 21.45 -12.63
N THR A 171 8.33 22.58 -12.68
CA THR A 171 9.76 22.67 -13.05
C THR A 171 10.66 23.07 -11.90
N ASP A 172 10.10 23.67 -10.84
CA ASP A 172 10.83 24.03 -9.64
C ASP A 172 11.06 22.80 -8.75
N LYS A 173 12.32 22.45 -8.52
CA LYS A 173 12.72 21.31 -7.67
C LYS A 173 12.17 21.40 -6.25
N ALA A 174 12.03 22.61 -5.69
CA ALA A 174 11.54 22.80 -4.33
C ALA A 174 10.02 22.58 -4.23
N LEU A 175 9.28 22.85 -5.29
CA LEU A 175 7.82 22.73 -5.32
C LEU A 175 7.33 21.40 -5.89
N PHE A 176 8.12 20.77 -6.74
CA PHE A 176 7.76 19.51 -7.41
C PHE A 176 7.53 18.36 -6.43
N VAL A 177 8.44 18.16 -5.46
CA VAL A 177 8.31 17.05 -4.49
C VAL A 177 7.09 17.23 -3.57
N PRO A 178 6.84 18.40 -2.94
CA PRO A 178 5.60 18.65 -2.21
C PRO A 178 4.35 18.42 -3.04
N MET A 179 4.33 18.87 -4.29
CA MET A 179 3.21 18.63 -5.22
C MET A 179 2.94 17.15 -5.43
N LEU A 180 3.99 16.35 -5.68
CA LEU A 180 3.85 14.90 -5.81
C LEU A 180 3.26 14.24 -4.55
N ILE A 181 3.71 14.67 -3.37
CA ILE A 181 3.24 14.12 -2.10
C ILE A 181 1.77 14.47 -1.88
N ILE A 182 1.40 15.75 -2.08
CA ILE A 182 0.01 16.20 -1.92
C ILE A 182 -0.92 15.45 -2.88
N THR A 183 -0.49 15.27 -4.12
CA THR A 183 -1.27 14.55 -5.14
C THR A 183 -1.45 13.08 -4.78
N ASP A 184 -0.39 12.44 -4.31
CA ASP A 184 -0.42 11.03 -3.88
C ASP A 184 -1.37 10.85 -2.70
N ILE A 185 -1.25 11.71 -1.69
CA ILE A 185 -2.14 11.72 -0.53
C ILE A 185 -3.60 11.93 -0.97
N TYR A 186 -3.87 12.95 -1.76
CA TYR A 186 -5.22 13.24 -2.26
C TYR A 186 -5.84 12.04 -2.97
N LYS A 187 -5.04 11.34 -3.79
CA LYS A 187 -5.52 10.18 -4.53
C LYS A 187 -5.72 8.93 -3.66
N THR A 188 -4.90 8.75 -2.64
CA THR A 188 -4.84 7.47 -1.87
C THR A 188 -5.51 7.55 -0.51
N MET A 189 -5.69 8.75 0.07
CA MET A 189 -6.21 8.94 1.43
C MET A 189 -7.56 8.28 1.65
N GLY A 190 -8.47 8.37 0.67
CA GLY A 190 -9.81 7.79 0.78
C GLY A 190 -9.80 6.27 0.89
N TRP A 191 -8.98 5.60 0.07
CA TRP A 191 -8.83 4.14 0.12
C TRP A 191 -8.24 3.67 1.43
N GLY A 192 -7.19 4.34 1.91
CA GLY A 192 -6.61 4.08 3.22
C GLY A 192 -7.62 4.26 4.35
N THR A 193 -8.45 5.30 4.28
CA THR A 193 -9.50 5.59 5.27
C THR A 193 -10.51 4.44 5.41
N ILE A 194 -10.85 3.72 4.33
CA ILE A 194 -11.78 2.57 4.38
C ILE A 194 -11.25 1.49 5.34
N ILE A 195 -9.97 1.17 5.26
CA ILE A 195 -9.36 0.10 6.06
C ILE A 195 -9.42 0.46 7.55
N TYR A 196 -8.99 1.67 7.91
CA TYR A 196 -9.02 2.12 9.31
C TYR A 196 -10.44 2.31 9.83
N PHE A 197 -11.35 2.82 9.00
CA PHE A 197 -12.75 2.99 9.38
C PHE A 197 -13.44 1.63 9.60
N ALA A 198 -13.14 0.62 8.78
CA ALA A 198 -13.66 -0.74 8.99
C ALA A 198 -13.14 -1.34 10.31
N ALA A 199 -11.86 -1.12 10.63
CA ALA A 199 -11.28 -1.56 11.91
C ALA A 199 -11.96 -0.88 13.10
N LEU A 200 -12.18 0.44 13.04
CA LEU A 200 -12.89 1.20 14.09
C LEU A 200 -14.34 0.73 14.26
N SER A 201 -15.04 0.44 13.15
CA SER A 201 -16.43 -0.05 13.19
C SER A 201 -16.56 -1.47 13.78
N GLY A 202 -15.46 -2.22 13.86
CA GLY A 202 -15.40 -3.55 14.48
C GLY A 202 -15.11 -3.53 15.98
N VAL A 203 -14.84 -2.37 16.57
CA VAL A 203 -14.61 -2.23 18.03
C VAL A 203 -15.96 -2.33 18.76
N ASP A 204 -16.02 -3.17 19.80
CA ASP A 204 -17.23 -3.36 20.60
C ASP A 204 -17.61 -2.04 21.31
N PRO A 205 -18.86 -1.54 21.16
CA PRO A 205 -19.32 -0.34 21.85
C PRO A 205 -19.17 -0.40 23.38
N GLN A 206 -19.22 -1.58 23.99
CA GLN A 206 -19.01 -1.76 25.43
C GLN A 206 -17.63 -1.30 25.91
N LEU A 207 -16.61 -1.37 25.03
CA LEU A 207 -15.28 -0.87 25.36
C LEU A 207 -15.25 0.66 25.49
N TYR A 208 -16.04 1.37 24.70
CA TYR A 208 -16.18 2.83 24.79
C TYR A 208 -16.92 3.22 26.08
N GLU A 209 -18.00 2.50 26.43
CA GLU A 209 -18.76 2.73 27.66
C GLU A 209 -17.89 2.46 28.92
N ALA A 210 -17.09 1.39 28.90
CA ALA A 210 -16.16 1.09 29.98
C ALA A 210 -15.09 2.19 30.15
N ALA A 211 -14.54 2.68 29.03
CA ALA A 211 -13.56 3.76 29.05
C ALA A 211 -14.13 5.08 29.58
N GLU A 212 -15.40 5.41 29.26
CA GLU A 212 -16.06 6.58 29.82
C GLU A 212 -16.24 6.47 31.34
N ILE A 213 -16.59 5.30 31.87
CA ILE A 213 -16.71 5.05 33.30
C ILE A 213 -15.34 5.19 33.99
N ASP A 214 -14.31 4.59 33.44
CA ASP A 214 -12.95 4.64 33.99
C ASP A 214 -12.41 6.07 34.03
N LEU A 215 -12.61 6.85 32.94
CA LEU A 215 -12.21 8.26 32.88
C LEU A 215 -13.00 9.12 33.88
N SER A 216 -14.28 8.86 34.09
CA SER A 216 -15.08 9.57 35.10
C SER A 216 -14.58 9.31 36.51
N LEU A 217 -14.12 8.08 36.80
CA LEU A 217 -13.54 7.72 38.11
C LEU A 217 -12.21 8.43 38.36
N ILE A 218 -11.37 8.63 37.36
CA ILE A 218 -10.11 9.38 37.48
C ILE A 218 -10.37 10.85 37.83
N HIS A 219 -11.34 11.48 37.15
CA HIS A 219 -11.73 12.86 37.42
C HIS A 219 -12.40 13.04 38.79
N ILE A 220 -13.09 12.02 39.31
CA ILE A 220 -13.69 12.06 40.66
C ILE A 220 -12.63 11.83 41.77
N SER A 221 -11.58 11.04 41.48
CA SER A 221 -10.56 10.70 42.46
C SER A 221 -9.46 11.75 42.62
N GLU A 222 -9.22 12.61 41.63
CA GLU A 222 -8.17 13.65 41.67
C GLU A 222 -8.45 14.77 42.71
N PRO A 223 -9.67 15.32 42.85
CA PRO A 223 -9.90 16.36 43.86
C PRO A 223 -9.79 15.86 45.29
N THR A 224 -9.97 14.57 45.55
CA THR A 224 -9.82 13.99 46.90
C THR A 224 -8.36 13.84 47.33
N ARG A 225 -7.43 13.68 46.38
CA ARG A 225 -5.97 13.63 46.70
C ARG A 225 -5.37 15.00 47.01
N LEU A 226 -5.87 16.07 46.38
CA LEU A 226 -5.41 17.44 46.65
C LEU A 226 -5.94 17.99 47.98
N GLY A 227 -7.05 17.47 48.48
CA GLY A 227 -7.63 17.85 49.79
C GLY A 227 -7.02 17.16 51.01
N MET A 228 -6.14 16.17 50.82
CA MET A 228 -5.48 15.43 51.92
C MET A 228 -4.04 15.94 52.27
N ILE A 229 -3.59 17.02 51.65
CA ILE A 229 -2.23 17.61 51.86
C ILE A 229 -2.33 19.01 52.47
N SER A 230 -3.45 19.34 53.09
CA SER A 230 -3.59 20.58 53.88
C SER A 230 -3.82 20.27 55.35
#